data_2a2aea664fcf7b46e63ab5a1bad727d6
#
_entry.id   2a2aea664fcf7b46e63ab5a1bad727d6
#
_cell.length_a   1.000
_cell.length_b   1.000
_cell.length_c   1.000
_cell.angle_alpha   90.00
_cell.angle_beta   90.00
_cell.angle_gamma   90.00
#
_symmetry.space_group_name_H-M   'P 1'
#
loop_
_entity.id
_entity.type
_entity.pdbx_description
1 polymer ?
#
loop_
_entity_poly.entity_id
_entity_poly.type
_entity_poly.pdbx_seq_one_letter_code
_entity_poly.pdbx_strand_id
1 'polypeptide(L)'
;DAGIVAVNTVDVETYVRYVLPSEMPSTFDAEALKAQAVCARTFVYSQMKNTQYALYGANIDNTTAFQVYNASEAKQSTDEAVKATAGQVVSCGGSLITCYYFSTSAGKTEDMEVWSSSTPDFIHKVESVDDNSPYYRWTSELDLSAYNDPQYGTATGISVDKTSDAGYVLSLTINYGNKSQVFTAENDIRKALGHYQKKVTLNDGSVRENMSMIPSAC
;
A
#
# COMPACT_ATOMS: atom_id res chain seq x y z
N ASP A 1 15.82 5.35 -27.19
CA ASP A 1 16.03 3.93 -27.45
C ASP A 1 14.68 3.23 -27.37
N ALA A 2 14.26 2.56 -28.48
CA ALA A 2 13.06 1.75 -28.51
C ALA A 2 13.34 0.43 -27.75
N GLY A 3 12.92 0.35 -26.49
CA GLY A 3 12.99 -0.88 -25.72
C GLY A 3 12.01 -1.93 -26.25
N ILE A 4 12.22 -3.19 -25.86
CA ILE A 4 11.26 -4.28 -26.10
C ILE A 4 10.25 -4.29 -24.95
N VAL A 5 8.95 -4.31 -25.28
CA VAL A 5 7.87 -4.48 -24.33
C VAL A 5 7.28 -5.89 -24.55
N ALA A 6 7.28 -6.70 -23.50
CA ALA A 6 6.62 -8.01 -23.50
C ALA A 6 5.18 -7.84 -22.98
N VAL A 7 4.20 -8.29 -23.74
CA VAL A 7 2.79 -8.31 -23.31
C VAL A 7 2.34 -9.76 -23.19
N ASN A 8 1.76 -10.09 -22.02
CA ASN A 8 1.19 -11.40 -21.74
C ASN A 8 -0.34 -11.29 -21.65
N THR A 9 -1.06 -12.10 -22.40
CA THR A 9 -2.51 -12.19 -22.34
C THR A 9 -2.92 -13.45 -21.61
N VAL A 10 -3.58 -13.29 -20.47
CA VAL A 10 -4.01 -14.40 -19.60
C VAL A 10 -5.48 -14.24 -19.22
N ASP A 11 -6.17 -15.33 -18.90
CA ASP A 11 -7.47 -15.26 -18.28
C ASP A 11 -7.36 -14.77 -16.81
N VAL A 12 -8.47 -14.24 -16.26
CA VAL A 12 -8.45 -13.59 -14.94
C VAL A 12 -8.11 -14.58 -13.81
N GLU A 13 -8.57 -15.83 -13.87
CA GLU A 13 -8.28 -16.79 -12.80
C GLU A 13 -6.79 -17.18 -12.81
N THR A 14 -6.20 -17.34 -13.98
CA THR A 14 -4.74 -17.53 -14.15
C THR A 14 -3.98 -16.28 -13.65
N TYR A 15 -4.46 -15.08 -13.95
CA TYR A 15 -3.86 -13.85 -13.44
C TYR A 15 -3.86 -13.82 -11.91
N VAL A 16 -5.02 -14.02 -11.27
CA VAL A 16 -5.17 -14.00 -9.80
C VAL A 16 -4.31 -15.08 -9.14
N ARG A 17 -4.18 -16.25 -9.77
CA ARG A 17 -3.32 -17.35 -9.31
C ARG A 17 -1.86 -16.94 -9.13
N TYR A 18 -1.34 -16.07 -9.98
CA TYR A 18 0.05 -15.63 -9.95
C TYR A 18 0.24 -14.25 -9.28
N VAL A 19 -0.83 -13.55 -8.98
CA VAL A 19 -0.81 -12.33 -8.17
C VAL A 19 -0.91 -12.66 -6.68
N LEU A 20 -1.82 -13.56 -6.30
CA LEU A 20 -2.13 -13.84 -4.90
C LEU A 20 -0.90 -14.16 -4.03
N PRO A 21 0.04 -15.03 -4.43
CA PRO A 21 1.22 -15.33 -3.60
C PRO A 21 2.23 -14.18 -3.52
N SER A 22 2.15 -13.19 -4.42
CA SER A 22 2.97 -11.98 -4.36
C SER A 22 2.40 -10.91 -3.44
N GLU A 23 1.07 -10.90 -3.25
CA GLU A 23 0.36 -9.92 -2.42
C GLU A 23 0.16 -10.42 -0.98
N MET A 24 0.07 -11.73 -0.77
CA MET A 24 -0.15 -12.32 0.55
C MET A 24 0.67 -13.60 0.73
N PRO A 25 1.41 -13.76 1.84
CA PRO A 25 2.15 -14.98 2.13
C PRO A 25 1.26 -16.23 2.07
N SER A 26 1.68 -17.25 1.34
CA SER A 26 0.94 -18.50 1.14
C SER A 26 0.71 -19.32 2.42
N THR A 27 1.32 -18.90 3.53
CA THR A 27 1.17 -19.47 4.88
C THR A 27 0.05 -18.85 5.69
N PHE A 28 -0.62 -17.82 5.15
CA PHE A 28 -1.77 -17.19 5.81
C PHE A 28 -2.96 -18.14 5.84
N ASP A 29 -3.91 -17.85 6.73
CA ASP A 29 -5.14 -18.63 6.86
C ASP A 29 -5.92 -18.72 5.54
N ALA A 30 -6.54 -19.88 5.30
CA ALA A 30 -7.25 -20.14 4.04
C ALA A 30 -8.35 -19.12 3.74
N GLU A 31 -9.06 -18.62 4.76
CA GLU A 31 -10.11 -17.61 4.57
C GLU A 31 -9.52 -16.23 4.23
N ALA A 32 -8.35 -15.89 4.80
CA ALA A 32 -7.63 -14.67 4.43
C ALA A 32 -7.15 -14.73 2.96
N LEU A 33 -6.59 -15.87 2.54
CA LEU A 33 -6.19 -16.10 1.14
C LEU A 33 -7.40 -16.00 0.19
N LYS A 34 -8.56 -16.55 0.56
CA LYS A 34 -9.80 -16.43 -0.23
C LYS A 34 -10.27 -14.98 -0.34
N ALA A 35 -10.29 -14.24 0.77
CA ALA A 35 -10.64 -12.82 0.76
C ALA A 35 -9.72 -12.01 -0.16
N GLN A 36 -8.41 -12.24 -0.07
CA GLN A 36 -7.42 -11.57 -0.93
C GLN A 36 -7.62 -11.95 -2.41
N ALA A 37 -7.93 -13.22 -2.72
CA ALA A 37 -8.23 -13.63 -4.09
C ALA A 37 -9.44 -12.90 -4.69
N VAL A 38 -10.50 -12.70 -3.89
CA VAL A 38 -11.70 -11.93 -4.28
C VAL A 38 -11.34 -10.45 -4.50
N CYS A 39 -10.54 -9.85 -3.62
CA CYS A 39 -10.07 -8.47 -3.76
C CYS A 39 -9.21 -8.30 -5.03
N ALA A 40 -8.23 -9.18 -5.23
CA ALA A 40 -7.34 -9.13 -6.40
C ALA A 40 -8.12 -9.28 -7.72
N ARG A 41 -9.08 -10.20 -7.75
CA ARG A 41 -9.97 -10.41 -8.91
C ARG A 41 -10.83 -9.18 -9.19
N THR A 42 -11.40 -8.58 -8.15
CA THR A 42 -12.22 -7.37 -8.27
C THR A 42 -11.39 -6.21 -8.82
N PHE A 43 -10.16 -6.05 -8.30
CA PHE A 43 -9.23 -5.02 -8.76
C PHE A 43 -8.93 -5.17 -10.25
N VAL A 44 -8.49 -6.35 -10.71
CA VAL A 44 -8.14 -6.52 -12.14
C VAL A 44 -9.35 -6.31 -13.05
N TYR A 45 -10.55 -6.74 -12.66
CA TYR A 45 -11.77 -6.44 -13.41
C TYR A 45 -12.05 -4.94 -13.51
N SER A 46 -11.81 -4.18 -12.44
CA SER A 46 -11.94 -2.72 -12.47
C SER A 46 -10.97 -2.05 -13.45
N GLN A 47 -9.80 -2.67 -13.69
CA GLN A 47 -8.75 -2.18 -14.58
C GLN A 47 -8.91 -2.61 -16.05
N MET A 48 -9.86 -3.46 -16.39
CA MET A 48 -10.04 -3.93 -17.78
C MET A 48 -10.34 -2.81 -18.79
N LYS A 49 -10.85 -1.67 -18.32
CA LYS A 49 -11.10 -0.47 -19.14
C LYS A 49 -9.96 0.55 -19.08
N ASN A 50 -8.87 0.23 -18.38
CA ASN A 50 -7.72 1.13 -18.28
C ASN A 50 -7.04 1.25 -19.65
N THR A 51 -6.74 2.46 -20.07
CA THR A 51 -6.13 2.78 -21.37
C THR A 51 -4.67 3.25 -21.25
N GLN A 52 -4.10 3.25 -20.06
CA GLN A 52 -2.73 3.71 -19.82
C GLN A 52 -1.70 3.03 -20.73
N TYR A 53 -1.89 1.73 -20.97
CA TYR A 53 -1.01 0.91 -21.81
C TYR A 53 -1.66 0.46 -23.13
N ALA A 54 -2.70 1.16 -23.60
CA ALA A 54 -3.42 0.82 -24.82
C ALA A 54 -2.51 0.78 -26.05
N LEU A 55 -1.48 1.63 -26.10
CA LEU A 55 -0.46 1.61 -27.19
C LEU A 55 0.25 0.26 -27.32
N TYR A 56 0.37 -0.47 -26.23
CA TYR A 56 1.02 -1.79 -26.17
C TYR A 56 0.00 -2.94 -26.22
N GLY A 57 -1.30 -2.64 -26.31
CA GLY A 57 -2.37 -3.64 -26.23
C GLY A 57 -2.52 -4.27 -24.83
N ALA A 58 -2.08 -3.58 -23.77
CA ALA A 58 -2.16 -4.02 -22.40
C ALA A 58 -3.11 -3.13 -21.57
N ASN A 59 -3.65 -3.67 -20.49
CA ASN A 59 -4.51 -2.94 -19.55
C ASN A 59 -3.71 -2.42 -18.34
N ILE A 60 -2.77 -3.22 -17.84
CA ILE A 60 -1.99 -2.97 -16.61
C ILE A 60 -0.55 -3.43 -16.83
N ASP A 61 0.35 -3.03 -15.95
CA ASP A 61 1.69 -3.60 -15.82
C ASP A 61 1.77 -4.58 -14.62
N ASN A 62 2.93 -5.19 -14.41
CA ASN A 62 3.18 -6.15 -13.34
C ASN A 62 3.94 -5.54 -12.16
N THR A 63 3.82 -4.24 -11.94
CA THR A 63 4.48 -3.52 -10.84
C THR A 63 3.54 -3.25 -9.67
N THR A 64 4.08 -2.73 -8.59
CA THR A 64 3.31 -2.27 -7.41
C THR A 64 2.38 -1.08 -7.70
N ALA A 65 2.43 -0.47 -8.90
CA ALA A 65 1.45 0.51 -9.34
C ALA A 65 0.07 -0.11 -9.63
N PHE A 66 0.06 -1.42 -9.91
CA PHE A 66 -1.14 -2.24 -10.07
C PHE A 66 -1.08 -3.44 -9.12
N GLN A 67 -0.66 -4.61 -9.60
CA GLN A 67 -0.49 -5.83 -8.81
C GLN A 67 0.72 -6.59 -9.32
N VAL A 68 1.54 -7.10 -8.40
CA VAL A 68 2.73 -7.86 -8.76
C VAL A 68 2.35 -9.23 -9.29
N TYR A 69 2.50 -9.43 -10.60
CA TYR A 69 2.29 -10.71 -11.27
C TYR A 69 3.60 -11.48 -11.39
N ASN A 70 3.69 -12.67 -10.79
CA ASN A 70 4.87 -13.51 -10.87
C ASN A 70 4.49 -14.97 -11.19
N ALA A 71 4.60 -15.36 -12.44
CA ALA A 71 4.20 -16.68 -12.93
C ALA A 71 4.97 -17.87 -12.30
N SER A 72 6.05 -17.64 -11.58
CA SER A 72 6.84 -18.68 -10.91
C SER A 72 6.42 -18.96 -9.47
N GLU A 73 5.53 -18.15 -8.88
CA GLU A 73 5.24 -18.16 -7.44
C GLU A 73 3.97 -18.94 -7.03
N ALA A 74 3.35 -19.68 -7.95
CA ALA A 74 2.15 -20.47 -7.62
C ALA A 74 2.42 -21.45 -6.45
N LYS A 75 1.50 -21.44 -5.46
CA LYS A 75 1.53 -22.31 -4.28
C LYS A 75 0.19 -23.04 -4.16
N GLN A 76 0.20 -24.23 -3.58
CA GLN A 76 -1.01 -25.06 -3.45
C GLN A 76 -2.12 -24.32 -2.67
N SER A 77 -1.81 -23.71 -1.53
CA SER A 77 -2.79 -23.02 -0.68
C SER A 77 -3.43 -21.81 -1.40
N THR A 78 -2.64 -21.03 -2.15
CA THR A 78 -3.14 -19.90 -2.93
C THR A 78 -3.97 -20.39 -4.14
N ASP A 79 -3.56 -21.47 -4.81
CA ASP A 79 -4.32 -22.09 -5.90
C ASP A 79 -5.69 -22.59 -5.42
N GLU A 80 -5.75 -23.22 -4.25
CA GLU A 80 -7.00 -23.67 -3.63
C GLU A 80 -7.93 -22.51 -3.30
N ALA A 81 -7.38 -21.41 -2.76
CA ALA A 81 -8.15 -20.19 -2.44
C ALA A 81 -8.74 -19.55 -3.71
N VAL A 82 -7.96 -19.44 -4.79
CA VAL A 82 -8.43 -18.90 -6.08
C VAL A 82 -9.55 -19.77 -6.65
N LYS A 83 -9.36 -21.10 -6.66
CA LYS A 83 -10.39 -22.05 -7.15
C LYS A 83 -11.67 -21.98 -6.32
N ALA A 84 -11.57 -21.92 -4.98
CA ALA A 84 -12.72 -21.87 -4.09
C ALA A 84 -13.55 -20.58 -4.23
N THR A 85 -12.94 -19.52 -4.75
CA THR A 85 -13.59 -18.21 -4.96
C THR A 85 -13.73 -17.82 -6.42
N ALA A 86 -13.59 -18.78 -7.36
CA ALA A 86 -13.63 -18.49 -8.79
C ALA A 86 -14.87 -17.69 -9.18
N GLY A 87 -14.68 -16.63 -9.95
CA GLY A 87 -15.74 -15.72 -10.41
C GLY A 87 -16.35 -14.80 -9.34
N GLN A 88 -15.96 -14.91 -8.07
CA GLN A 88 -16.47 -14.03 -7.01
C GLN A 88 -15.74 -12.67 -7.05
N VAL A 89 -16.53 -11.60 -6.97
CA VAL A 89 -16.08 -10.21 -6.95
C VAL A 89 -16.85 -9.40 -5.92
N VAL A 90 -16.31 -8.27 -5.51
CA VAL A 90 -17.01 -7.33 -4.63
C VAL A 90 -17.70 -6.26 -5.47
N SER A 91 -18.97 -6.00 -5.16
CA SER A 91 -19.75 -4.96 -5.83
C SER A 91 -20.56 -4.13 -4.84
N CYS A 92 -20.85 -2.89 -5.19
CA CYS A 92 -21.76 -2.02 -4.47
C CYS A 92 -22.76 -1.43 -5.48
N GLY A 93 -24.05 -1.52 -5.19
CA GLY A 93 -25.11 -1.04 -6.08
C GLY A 93 -25.08 -1.64 -7.50
N GLY A 94 -24.60 -2.89 -7.64
CA GLY A 94 -24.48 -3.59 -8.95
C GLY A 94 -23.24 -3.21 -9.76
N SER A 95 -22.38 -2.31 -9.26
CA SER A 95 -21.11 -1.92 -9.89
C SER A 95 -19.92 -2.53 -9.14
N LEU A 96 -18.89 -2.94 -9.87
CA LEU A 96 -17.62 -3.35 -9.27
C LEU A 96 -17.00 -2.17 -8.52
N ILE A 97 -16.43 -2.45 -7.36
CA ILE A 97 -15.68 -1.46 -6.58
C ILE A 97 -14.17 -1.64 -6.77
N THR A 98 -13.40 -0.63 -6.44
CA THR A 98 -11.96 -0.78 -6.26
C THR A 98 -11.70 -1.29 -4.85
N CYS A 99 -11.14 -2.49 -4.72
CA CYS A 99 -10.73 -3.05 -3.45
C CYS A 99 -9.33 -2.56 -3.11
N TYR A 100 -9.21 -1.81 -2.02
CA TYR A 100 -7.92 -1.42 -1.44
C TYR A 100 -7.55 -2.39 -0.33
N TYR A 101 -6.28 -2.73 -0.23
CA TYR A 101 -5.75 -3.59 0.81
C TYR A 101 -4.32 -3.18 1.18
N PHE A 102 -3.92 -3.50 2.38
CA PHE A 102 -2.60 -3.18 2.93
C PHE A 102 -2.23 -4.21 4.02
N SER A 103 -0.97 -4.26 4.39
CA SER A 103 -0.46 -5.34 5.24
C SER A 103 -0.83 -5.22 6.72
N THR A 104 -0.92 -4.02 7.26
CA THR A 104 -1.08 -3.80 8.71
C THR A 104 -1.74 -2.47 8.98
N SER A 105 -2.82 -2.48 9.77
CA SER A 105 -3.44 -1.29 10.32
C SER A 105 -2.84 -0.92 11.69
N ALA A 106 -3.17 0.26 12.20
CA ALA A 106 -2.86 0.67 13.57
C ALA A 106 -3.94 0.26 14.59
N GLY A 107 -4.73 -0.77 14.30
CA GLY A 107 -5.85 -1.23 15.08
C GLY A 107 -7.20 -0.82 14.52
N LYS A 108 -7.21 0.05 13.51
CA LYS A 108 -8.39 0.52 12.80
C LYS A 108 -8.02 0.85 11.36
N THR A 109 -8.89 0.53 10.42
CA THR A 109 -8.72 1.02 9.03
C THR A 109 -9.06 2.50 8.95
N GLU A 110 -8.79 3.13 7.81
CA GLU A 110 -9.07 4.55 7.61
C GLU A 110 -9.99 4.74 6.40
N ASP A 111 -10.68 5.87 6.37
CA ASP A 111 -11.36 6.35 5.19
C ASP A 111 -10.35 6.82 4.14
N MET A 112 -10.80 7.11 2.93
CA MET A 112 -9.90 7.54 1.87
C MET A 112 -9.29 8.93 2.07
N GLU A 113 -9.64 9.67 3.12
CA GLU A 113 -9.09 11.01 3.36
C GLU A 113 -7.56 11.06 3.49
N VAL A 114 -6.92 9.94 3.82
CA VAL A 114 -5.45 9.82 3.85
C VAL A 114 -4.81 9.76 2.45
N TRP A 115 -5.59 9.47 1.41
CA TRP A 115 -5.12 9.33 0.02
C TRP A 115 -5.89 10.18 -0.98
N SER A 116 -7.12 10.59 -0.66
CA SER A 116 -8.05 11.24 -1.59
C SER A 116 -8.87 12.31 -0.88
N SER A 117 -9.37 13.26 -1.65
CA SER A 117 -10.29 14.30 -1.16
C SER A 117 -11.74 13.81 -0.98
N SER A 118 -12.05 12.60 -1.39
CA SER A 118 -13.40 12.02 -1.28
C SER A 118 -13.36 10.54 -0.92
N THR A 119 -14.24 10.12 -0.03
CA THR A 119 -14.45 8.72 0.36
C THR A 119 -15.71 8.21 -0.30
N PRO A 120 -15.65 7.12 -1.10
CA PRO A 120 -16.85 6.46 -1.61
C PRO A 120 -17.72 5.88 -0.48
N ASP A 121 -19.03 5.86 -0.66
CA ASP A 121 -20.01 5.39 0.34
C ASP A 121 -19.81 3.94 0.81
N PHE A 122 -19.04 3.14 0.09
CA PHE A 122 -18.74 1.76 0.44
C PHE A 122 -17.43 1.56 1.22
N ILE A 123 -16.67 2.64 1.47
CA ILE A 123 -15.45 2.60 2.29
C ILE A 123 -15.76 3.18 3.66
N HIS A 124 -15.53 2.40 4.70
CA HIS A 124 -15.77 2.80 6.08
C HIS A 124 -14.61 2.36 6.97
N LYS A 125 -14.34 3.18 7.99
CA LYS A 125 -13.43 2.83 9.09
C LYS A 125 -13.99 1.62 9.83
N VAL A 126 -13.17 0.59 10.02
CA VAL A 126 -13.50 -0.59 10.82
C VAL A 126 -12.34 -0.94 11.74
N GLU A 127 -12.64 -1.55 12.87
CA GLU A 127 -11.60 -2.11 13.73
C GLU A 127 -10.90 -3.27 13.00
N SER A 128 -9.58 -3.32 13.12
CA SER A 128 -8.72 -4.31 12.49
C SER A 128 -7.69 -4.76 13.51
N VAL A 129 -7.66 -6.07 13.81
CA VAL A 129 -6.77 -6.64 14.82
C VAL A 129 -5.51 -7.15 14.12
N ASP A 130 -4.47 -6.32 14.11
CA ASP A 130 -3.19 -6.60 13.46
C ASP A 130 -2.03 -6.67 14.47
N ASP A 131 -2.33 -6.89 15.76
CA ASP A 131 -1.39 -6.83 16.90
C ASP A 131 -0.24 -7.85 16.80
N ASN A 132 -0.42 -8.91 16.03
CA ASN A 132 0.64 -9.90 15.74
C ASN A 132 1.59 -9.43 14.61
N SER A 133 1.28 -8.37 13.89
CA SER A 133 2.16 -7.85 12.85
C SER A 133 3.38 -7.14 13.45
N PRO A 134 4.59 -7.40 12.95
CA PRO A 134 5.78 -6.63 13.35
C PRO A 134 5.62 -5.11 13.13
N TYR A 135 4.79 -4.71 12.16
CA TYR A 135 4.55 -3.32 11.82
C TYR A 135 3.36 -2.68 12.54
N TYR A 136 2.68 -3.41 13.44
CA TYR A 136 1.51 -2.89 14.16
C TYR A 136 1.85 -1.68 15.04
N ARG A 137 2.99 -1.73 15.71
CA ARG A 137 3.56 -0.59 16.45
C ARG A 137 5.06 -0.51 16.16
N TRP A 138 5.56 0.70 16.09
CA TRP A 138 6.97 0.93 15.86
C TRP A 138 7.38 2.29 16.41
N THR A 139 8.68 2.45 16.65
CA THR A 139 9.29 3.72 17.02
C THR A 139 10.45 4.02 16.08
N SER A 140 10.68 5.28 15.79
CA SER A 140 11.84 5.71 15.00
C SER A 140 12.57 6.85 15.69
N GLU A 141 13.90 6.77 15.67
CA GLU A 141 14.75 7.90 16.00
C GLU A 141 15.01 8.69 14.72
N LEU A 142 14.69 9.99 14.74
CA LEU A 142 14.95 10.90 13.64
C LEU A 142 16.17 11.78 13.97
N ASP A 143 17.08 11.89 13.03
CA ASP A 143 18.23 12.82 13.10
C ASP A 143 18.02 13.90 12.04
N LEU A 144 17.64 15.09 12.48
CA LEU A 144 17.37 16.21 11.59
C LEU A 144 18.61 16.67 10.81
N SER A 145 19.80 16.36 11.29
CA SER A 145 21.07 16.68 10.61
C SER A 145 21.45 15.66 9.53
N ALA A 146 20.78 14.51 9.47
CA ALA A 146 21.10 13.41 8.54
C ALA A 146 20.83 13.78 7.07
N TYR A 147 19.96 14.75 6.82
CA TYR A 147 19.61 15.16 5.46
C TYR A 147 19.62 16.69 5.31
N ASN A 148 20.27 17.14 4.26
CA ASN A 148 20.30 18.54 3.84
C ASN A 148 19.50 18.67 2.55
N ASP A 149 18.26 19.18 2.66
CA ASP A 149 17.40 19.34 1.51
C ASP A 149 18.00 20.34 0.51
N PRO A 150 18.08 20.00 -0.80
CA PRO A 150 18.71 20.87 -1.80
C PRO A 150 18.05 22.26 -1.93
N GLN A 151 16.77 22.38 -1.65
CA GLN A 151 15.98 23.60 -1.76
C GLN A 151 15.81 24.34 -0.43
N TYR A 152 15.68 23.59 0.67
CA TYR A 152 15.31 24.13 1.98
C TYR A 152 16.47 24.15 2.98
N GLY A 153 17.47 23.29 2.81
CA GLY A 153 18.59 23.16 3.73
C GLY A 153 18.36 22.12 4.83
N THR A 154 19.05 22.25 5.95
CA THR A 154 18.95 21.33 7.08
C THR A 154 17.67 21.61 7.89
N ALA A 155 16.91 20.55 8.20
CA ALA A 155 15.71 20.66 9.00
C ALA A 155 16.03 21.09 10.44
N THR A 156 15.18 21.93 11.03
CA THR A 156 15.29 22.42 12.40
C THR A 156 14.19 21.92 13.30
N GLY A 157 13.12 21.32 12.72
CA GLY A 157 12.02 20.79 13.48
C GLY A 157 11.00 20.07 12.57
N ILE A 158 10.21 19.21 13.18
CA ILE A 158 9.08 18.51 12.54
C ILE A 158 7.88 18.65 13.46
N SER A 159 6.72 18.96 12.88
CA SER A 159 5.44 19.02 13.59
C SER A 159 4.36 18.26 12.86
N VAL A 160 3.53 17.52 13.60
CA VAL A 160 2.28 16.95 13.09
C VAL A 160 1.21 18.03 13.24
N ASP A 161 0.59 18.42 12.13
CA ASP A 161 -0.37 19.54 12.12
C ASP A 161 -1.81 19.02 12.18
N LYS A 162 -2.06 17.85 11.62
CA LYS A 162 -3.39 17.23 11.59
C LYS A 162 -3.29 15.71 11.61
N THR A 163 -4.16 15.08 12.42
CA THR A 163 -4.37 13.62 12.42
C THR A 163 -5.83 13.31 12.13
N SER A 164 -6.10 12.09 11.62
CA SER A 164 -7.45 11.53 11.55
C SER A 164 -7.89 11.02 12.92
N ASP A 165 -9.18 10.67 13.05
CA ASP A 165 -9.73 10.06 14.27
C ASP A 165 -9.13 8.68 14.58
N ALA A 166 -8.58 8.00 13.57
CA ALA A 166 -7.88 6.73 13.74
C ALA A 166 -6.39 6.91 14.06
N GLY A 167 -5.88 8.16 14.12
CA GLY A 167 -4.51 8.48 14.48
C GLY A 167 -3.54 8.63 13.29
N TYR A 168 -4.01 8.49 12.06
CA TYR A 168 -3.16 8.67 10.88
C TYR A 168 -2.80 10.13 10.68
N VAL A 169 -1.55 10.41 10.36
CA VAL A 169 -1.06 11.77 10.08
C VAL A 169 -1.57 12.24 8.71
N LEU A 170 -2.43 13.25 8.73
CA LEU A 170 -3.01 13.86 7.52
C LEU A 170 -2.22 15.08 7.04
N SER A 171 -1.47 15.73 7.93
CA SER A 171 -0.59 16.84 7.59
C SER A 171 0.60 16.90 8.54
N LEU A 172 1.76 17.13 7.96
CA LEU A 172 3.03 17.23 8.67
C LEU A 172 3.84 18.38 8.08
N THR A 173 4.43 19.20 8.94
CA THR A 173 5.33 20.29 8.55
C THR A 173 6.77 19.98 8.95
N ILE A 174 7.70 20.15 8.01
CA ILE A 174 9.14 20.17 8.27
C ILE A 174 9.63 21.61 8.18
N ASN A 175 10.29 22.08 9.24
CA ASN A 175 10.82 23.43 9.36
C ASN A 175 12.31 23.46 9.03
N TYR A 176 12.74 24.51 8.33
CA TYR A 176 14.11 24.73 7.86
C TYR A 176 14.55 26.17 8.21
N GLY A 177 14.50 26.53 9.50
CA GLY A 177 14.72 27.89 9.96
C GLY A 177 13.57 28.83 9.63
N ASN A 178 13.75 29.71 8.64
CA ASN A 178 12.71 30.67 8.20
C ASN A 178 11.82 30.15 7.06
N LYS A 179 12.01 28.91 6.65
CA LYS A 179 11.18 28.22 5.63
C LYS A 179 10.51 27.02 6.24
N SER A 180 9.44 26.55 5.59
CA SER A 180 8.79 25.29 5.95
C SER A 180 8.23 24.60 4.71
N GLN A 181 8.05 23.30 4.81
CA GLN A 181 7.40 22.47 3.80
C GLN A 181 6.31 21.63 4.46
N VAL A 182 5.11 21.64 3.88
CA VAL A 182 3.95 20.89 4.35
C VAL A 182 3.75 19.67 3.46
N PHE A 183 3.50 18.52 4.07
CA PHE A 183 3.20 17.26 3.42
C PHE A 183 1.80 16.81 3.85
N THR A 184 0.94 16.43 2.90
CA THR A 184 -0.45 16.04 3.16
C THR A 184 -0.83 14.68 2.60
N ALA A 185 0.03 14.08 1.75
CA ALA A 185 -0.17 12.72 1.26
C ALA A 185 0.63 11.73 2.10
N GLU A 186 0.01 10.63 2.51
CA GLU A 186 0.61 9.59 3.37
C GLU A 186 1.97 9.13 2.85
N ASN A 187 2.07 8.82 1.56
CA ASN A 187 3.30 8.37 0.94
C ASN A 187 4.42 9.44 0.95
N ASP A 188 4.07 10.71 0.79
CA ASP A 188 5.02 11.82 0.81
C ASP A 188 5.51 12.10 2.24
N ILE A 189 4.63 12.00 3.24
CA ILE A 189 4.98 12.09 4.67
C ILE A 189 5.98 10.98 5.02
N ARG A 190 5.70 9.74 4.64
CA ARG A 190 6.57 8.59 4.91
C ARG A 190 7.95 8.73 4.27
N LYS A 191 8.01 9.18 3.02
CA LYS A 191 9.28 9.44 2.31
C LYS A 191 10.05 10.59 2.93
N ALA A 192 9.37 11.70 3.24
CA ALA A 192 10.01 12.86 3.85
C ALA A 192 10.66 12.50 5.19
N LEU A 193 9.96 11.76 6.05
CA LEU A 193 10.50 11.30 7.33
C LEU A 193 11.60 10.23 7.15
N GLY A 194 11.55 9.43 6.08
CA GLY A 194 12.58 8.45 5.74
C GLY A 194 13.96 9.06 5.58
N HIS A 195 14.08 10.31 5.09
CA HIS A 195 15.35 11.02 4.96
C HIS A 195 16.06 11.28 6.29
N TYR A 196 15.30 11.40 7.38
CA TYR A 196 15.81 11.71 8.72
C TYR A 196 15.89 10.47 9.61
N GLN A 197 15.44 9.33 9.13
CA GLN A 197 15.35 8.10 9.91
C GLN A 197 16.75 7.54 10.18
N LYS A 198 17.02 7.25 11.45
CA LYS A 198 18.24 6.59 11.90
C LYS A 198 18.03 5.08 12.05
N LYS A 199 17.01 4.70 12.78
CA LYS A 199 16.58 3.32 12.95
C LYS A 199 15.08 3.27 13.24
N VAL A 200 14.47 2.15 12.90
CA VAL A 200 13.09 1.79 13.28
C VAL A 200 13.13 0.55 14.14
N THR A 201 12.52 0.61 15.31
CA THR A 201 12.28 -0.58 16.16
C THR A 201 10.83 -0.99 15.99
N LEU A 202 10.61 -2.22 15.54
CA LEU A 202 9.30 -2.79 15.26
C LEU A 202 8.66 -3.40 16.51
N ASN A 203 7.38 -3.78 16.41
CA ASN A 203 6.57 -4.34 17.50
C ASN A 203 7.19 -5.63 18.13
N ASP A 204 7.85 -6.43 17.32
CA ASP A 204 8.54 -7.66 17.74
C ASP A 204 9.95 -7.40 18.30
N GLY A 205 10.35 -6.15 18.46
CA GLY A 205 11.67 -5.73 18.92
C GLY A 205 12.76 -5.77 17.83
N SER A 206 12.45 -6.22 16.63
CA SER A 206 13.41 -6.21 15.52
C SER A 206 13.71 -4.77 15.08
N VAL A 207 14.94 -4.54 14.60
CA VAL A 207 15.39 -3.23 14.16
C VAL A 207 15.60 -3.22 12.66
N ARG A 208 15.19 -2.14 12.02
CA ARG A 208 15.46 -1.84 10.61
C ARG A 208 16.21 -0.54 10.49
N GLU A 209 17.18 -0.50 9.60
CA GLU A 209 17.99 0.67 9.29
C GLU A 209 17.94 0.97 7.78
N ASN A 210 18.25 2.20 7.42
CA ASN A 210 18.34 2.65 6.02
C ASN A 210 17.05 2.38 5.20
N MET A 211 15.90 2.48 5.81
CA MET A 211 14.63 2.41 5.08
C MET A 211 14.43 3.71 4.29
N SER A 212 14.01 3.60 3.03
CA SER A 212 13.72 4.77 2.18
C SER A 212 12.48 5.56 2.61
N MET A 213 11.66 4.97 3.47
CA MET A 213 10.48 5.60 4.10
C MET A 213 10.19 4.92 5.44
N ILE A 214 9.50 5.61 6.35
CA ILE A 214 9.01 5.01 7.59
C ILE A 214 7.87 4.01 7.31
N PRO A 215 7.60 3.03 8.22
CA PRO A 215 6.64 1.95 7.97
C PRO A 215 5.21 2.42 7.67
N SER A 216 4.75 3.48 8.34
CA SER A 216 3.41 4.06 8.18
C SER A 216 3.41 5.53 8.56
N ALA A 217 2.30 6.25 8.33
CA ALA A 217 2.09 7.62 8.80
C ALA A 217 1.13 7.67 10.02
N CYS A 218 1.11 6.64 10.84
CA CYS A 218 0.29 6.54 12.06
C CYS A 218 1.14 6.18 13.28
#